data_c68e757eb05790045fc1e6f77eca87b0
#
_entry.id   c68e757eb05790045fc1e6f77eca87b0
#
_cell.length_a   1.000
_cell.length_b   1.000
_cell.length_c   1.000
_cell.angle_alpha   90.00
_cell.angle_beta   90.00
_cell.angle_gamma   90.00
#
_symmetry.space_group_name_H-M   'P 1'
#
loop_
_entity.id
_entity.type
_entity.pdbx_description
1 polymer ?
#
loop_
_entity_poly.entity_id
_entity_poly.type
_entity_poly.pdbx_seq_one_letter_code
_entity_poly.pdbx_strand_id
1 'polypeptide(L)'
;MADNVDQWSAAGRKNIFGNTVKVVEMQSEAGAAGAVHGSLGAGALTTTYTASQGLLLMIPNMYKIAAEQLPCVFHVSARTVSTHALNIFGDHSDVMACRQTGFAMLCEGNVQEVMDLSPVAHLAALSGKVPFINFFDGFRTSHEIQKIAVWDYEDLKEMCDMDAVDAFRKHSLNPERPAMRGSHENGDIFFQHREACNKYYQALPAVVEKYMNKVNEKLGTDYKLFNYYGAPDAEQVIIAMGSVCDTIEETIDYMLAQGKKVGLVKVRLYRPFSVDAFVSVSYTHLRA
;
A
#
# COMPACT_ATOMS: atom_id res chain seq x y z
N MET A 1 13.48 -9.23 1.39
CA MET A 1 13.62 -7.77 1.12
C MET A 1 14.60 -7.12 2.09
N ALA A 2 14.39 -7.20 3.40
CA ALA A 2 15.26 -6.54 4.39
C ALA A 2 16.74 -6.87 4.21
N ASP A 3 17.09 -8.14 4.08
CA ASP A 3 18.48 -8.60 3.88
C ASP A 3 19.17 -7.93 2.68
N ASN A 4 18.47 -7.79 1.57
CA ASN A 4 19.04 -7.14 0.38
C ASN A 4 19.25 -5.63 0.62
N VAL A 5 18.33 -4.97 1.32
CA VAL A 5 18.47 -3.54 1.65
C VAL A 5 19.65 -3.34 2.62
N ASP A 6 19.84 -4.25 3.58
CA ASP A 6 20.98 -4.22 4.50
C ASP A 6 22.32 -4.40 3.75
N GLN A 7 22.40 -5.38 2.86
CA GLN A 7 23.57 -5.59 1.99
C GLN A 7 23.88 -4.36 1.12
N TRP A 8 22.85 -3.74 0.52
CA TRP A 8 23.03 -2.52 -0.28
C TRP A 8 23.47 -1.33 0.57
N SER A 9 22.93 -1.22 1.78
CA SER A 9 23.32 -0.21 2.75
C SER A 9 24.79 -0.38 3.14
N ALA A 10 25.21 -1.59 3.49
CA ALA A 10 26.61 -1.92 3.83
C ALA A 10 27.57 -1.66 2.66
N ALA A 11 27.12 -1.90 1.42
CA ALA A 11 27.88 -1.59 0.21
C ALA A 11 27.88 -0.09 -0.15
N GLY A 12 27.24 0.77 0.64
CA GLY A 12 27.17 2.21 0.41
C GLY A 12 26.31 2.63 -0.79
N ARG A 13 25.43 1.72 -1.29
CA ARG A 13 24.55 2.03 -2.43
C ARG A 13 23.62 3.19 -2.10
N LYS A 14 23.55 4.15 -3.02
CA LYS A 14 22.70 5.33 -2.86
C LYS A 14 21.28 5.07 -3.35
N ASN A 15 20.31 5.64 -2.64
CA ASN A 15 18.92 5.71 -3.07
C ASN A 15 18.70 6.88 -4.06
N ILE A 16 17.46 7.06 -4.54
CA ILE A 16 17.09 8.14 -5.47
C ILE A 16 17.35 9.55 -4.93
N PHE A 17 17.52 9.71 -3.61
CA PHE A 17 17.83 10.99 -2.95
C PHE A 17 19.35 11.18 -2.75
N GLY A 18 20.19 10.25 -3.21
CA GLY A 18 21.65 10.31 -3.07
C GLY A 18 22.16 9.91 -1.68
N ASN A 19 21.33 9.35 -0.82
CA ASN A 19 21.70 8.93 0.53
C ASN A 19 21.81 7.40 0.64
N THR A 20 22.70 6.92 1.51
CA THR A 20 22.69 5.52 1.92
C THR A 20 21.55 5.28 2.89
N VAL A 21 20.75 4.23 2.65
CA VAL A 21 19.63 3.88 3.51
C VAL A 21 20.16 3.35 4.85
N LYS A 22 19.56 3.79 5.96
CA LYS A 22 19.83 3.21 7.27
C LYS A 22 18.83 2.08 7.53
N VAL A 23 19.35 0.87 7.76
CA VAL A 23 18.56 -0.28 8.17
C VAL A 23 18.66 -0.44 9.68
N VAL A 24 17.53 -0.73 10.32
CA VAL A 24 17.45 -0.99 11.76
C VAL A 24 16.59 -2.21 11.98
N GLU A 25 17.17 -3.25 12.53
CA GLU A 25 16.46 -4.45 12.96
C GLU A 25 15.97 -4.28 14.40
N MET A 26 14.72 -4.64 14.65
CA MET A 26 14.09 -4.50 15.94
C MET A 26 13.59 -5.88 16.43
N GLN A 27 13.66 -6.12 17.73
CA GLN A 27 13.20 -7.37 18.32
C GLN A 27 11.67 -7.49 18.40
N SER A 28 10.97 -6.35 18.38
CA SER A 28 9.51 -6.30 18.46
C SER A 28 8.95 -5.39 17.40
N GLU A 29 7.92 -5.84 16.72
CA GLU A 29 7.21 -5.06 15.72
C GLU A 29 6.55 -3.81 16.33
N ALA A 30 6.11 -3.87 17.58
CA ALA A 30 5.63 -2.68 18.31
C ALA A 30 6.74 -1.64 18.46
N GLY A 31 7.97 -2.08 18.76
CA GLY A 31 9.16 -1.24 18.81
C GLY A 31 9.52 -0.70 17.45
N ALA A 32 9.46 -1.53 16.39
CA ALA A 32 9.69 -1.10 15.02
C ALA A 32 8.71 -0.01 14.60
N ALA A 33 7.42 -0.17 14.87
CA ALA A 33 6.41 0.84 14.56
C ALA A 33 6.62 2.15 15.34
N GLY A 34 7.09 2.05 16.60
CA GLY A 34 7.48 3.22 17.40
C GLY A 34 8.69 3.95 16.81
N ALA A 35 9.69 3.20 16.34
CA ALA A 35 10.85 3.76 15.66
C ALA A 35 10.48 4.43 14.33
N VAL A 36 9.59 3.81 13.54
CA VAL A 36 9.02 4.41 12.32
C VAL A 36 8.30 5.72 12.63
N HIS A 37 7.42 5.73 13.65
CA HIS A 37 6.69 6.93 14.06
C HIS A 37 7.65 8.08 14.46
N GLY A 38 8.65 7.79 15.30
CA GLY A 38 9.64 8.78 15.71
C GLY A 38 10.50 9.30 14.56
N SER A 39 10.93 8.41 13.66
CA SER A 39 11.70 8.76 12.46
C SER A 39 10.92 9.67 11.51
N LEU A 40 9.66 9.34 11.25
CA LEU A 40 8.75 10.17 10.43
C LEU A 40 8.51 11.54 11.10
N GLY A 41 8.30 11.57 12.42
CA GLY A 41 8.17 12.81 13.19
C GLY A 41 9.41 13.70 13.07
N ALA A 42 10.59 13.12 12.96
CA ALA A 42 11.86 13.83 12.72
C ALA A 42 12.08 14.21 11.24
N GLY A 43 11.17 13.88 10.33
CA GLY A 43 11.24 14.24 8.91
C GLY A 43 12.05 13.29 8.03
N ALA A 44 12.35 12.09 8.52
CA ALA A 44 12.99 11.05 7.70
C ALA A 44 11.95 10.15 7.02
N LEU A 45 12.05 9.99 5.71
CA LEU A 45 11.25 9.03 4.96
C LEU A 45 11.58 7.62 5.44
N THR A 46 10.58 6.90 5.92
CA THR A 46 10.77 5.63 6.60
C THR A 46 9.72 4.62 6.12
N THR A 47 10.15 3.38 5.96
CA THR A 47 9.30 2.23 5.61
C THR A 47 9.61 1.06 6.53
N THR A 48 8.70 0.10 6.62
CA THR A 48 8.90 -1.13 7.39
C THR A 48 8.30 -2.34 6.66
N TYR A 49 8.75 -3.52 7.08
CA TYR A 49 8.34 -4.81 6.53
C TYR A 49 7.84 -5.70 7.66
N THR A 50 6.68 -6.32 7.49
CA THR A 50 6.08 -7.16 8.53
C THR A 50 5.09 -8.17 7.95
N ALA A 51 4.52 -9.00 8.81
CA ALA A 51 3.50 -9.99 8.47
C ALA A 51 2.73 -10.44 9.71
N SER A 52 1.48 -10.93 9.55
CA SER A 52 0.71 -11.66 10.55
C SER A 52 0.64 -10.94 11.92
N GLN A 53 0.95 -11.61 13.02
CA GLN A 53 0.93 -11.04 14.37
C GLN A 53 1.83 -9.81 14.53
N GLY A 54 2.95 -9.76 13.80
CA GLY A 54 3.83 -8.60 13.81
C GLY A 54 3.11 -7.32 13.37
N LEU A 55 2.29 -7.40 12.30
CA LEU A 55 1.46 -6.29 11.89
C LEU A 55 0.43 -5.89 12.96
N LEU A 56 -0.18 -6.87 13.64
CA LEU A 56 -1.15 -6.59 14.71
C LEU A 56 -0.50 -5.85 15.89
N LEU A 57 0.76 -6.13 16.21
CA LEU A 57 1.50 -5.41 17.24
C LEU A 57 1.80 -3.95 16.87
N MET A 58 1.74 -3.60 15.59
CA MET A 58 1.96 -2.24 15.11
C MET A 58 0.70 -1.35 15.19
N ILE A 59 -0.49 -1.92 15.34
CA ILE A 59 -1.79 -1.22 15.27
C ILE A 59 -1.84 0.07 16.13
N PRO A 60 -1.42 0.09 17.40
CA PRO A 60 -1.48 1.32 18.20
C PRO A 60 -0.68 2.49 17.60
N ASN A 61 0.48 2.21 17.02
CA ASN A 61 1.30 3.22 16.34
C ASN A 61 0.73 3.58 14.96
N MET A 62 0.09 2.64 14.26
CA MET A 62 -0.56 2.92 12.98
C MET A 62 -1.66 3.98 13.12
N TYR A 63 -2.49 3.91 14.16
CA TYR A 63 -3.48 4.95 14.45
C TYR A 63 -2.85 6.34 14.61
N LYS A 64 -1.70 6.43 15.30
CA LYS A 64 -0.98 7.70 15.47
C LYS A 64 -0.40 8.21 14.16
N ILE A 65 0.33 7.36 13.45
CA ILE A 65 0.94 7.70 12.16
C ILE A 65 -0.11 8.22 11.17
N ALA A 66 -1.26 7.55 11.09
CA ALA A 66 -2.35 7.95 10.20
C ALA A 66 -3.00 9.28 10.64
N ALA A 67 -3.28 9.45 11.94
CA ALA A 67 -3.90 10.66 12.46
C ALA A 67 -2.98 11.89 12.36
N GLU A 68 -1.67 11.70 12.48
CA GLU A 68 -0.67 12.75 12.30
C GLU A 68 -0.32 13.00 10.81
N GLN A 69 -0.94 12.25 9.89
CA GLN A 69 -0.75 12.37 8.42
C GLN A 69 0.71 12.21 7.99
N LEU A 70 1.40 11.29 8.63
CA LEU A 70 2.80 10.97 8.34
C LEU A 70 2.87 9.99 7.18
N PRO A 71 3.50 10.35 6.04
CA PRO A 71 3.58 9.49 4.88
C PRO A 71 4.59 8.36 5.11
N CYS A 72 4.14 7.12 5.06
CA CYS A 72 4.99 5.94 5.06
C CYS A 72 4.31 4.77 4.38
N VAL A 73 5.07 3.72 4.10
CA VAL A 73 4.55 2.47 3.57
C VAL A 73 4.97 1.32 4.47
N PHE A 74 4.00 0.52 4.89
CA PHE A 74 4.21 -0.77 5.52
C PHE A 74 4.05 -1.84 4.45
N HIS A 75 5.13 -2.52 4.08
CA HIS A 75 5.09 -3.64 3.17
C HIS A 75 4.76 -4.91 3.95
N VAL A 76 3.68 -5.56 3.57
CA VAL A 76 3.11 -6.68 4.32
C VAL A 76 2.99 -7.92 3.44
N SER A 77 3.70 -8.98 3.81
CA SER A 77 3.43 -10.32 3.31
C SER A 77 2.25 -10.89 4.10
N ALA A 78 1.03 -10.63 3.62
CA ALA A 78 -0.19 -10.93 4.35
C ALA A 78 -0.35 -12.43 4.60
N ARG A 79 -0.56 -12.81 5.85
CA ARG A 79 -0.70 -14.22 6.28
C ARG A 79 -1.80 -14.38 7.31
N THR A 80 -2.29 -15.61 7.40
CA THR A 80 -3.23 -16.01 8.43
C THR A 80 -2.75 -15.58 9.82
N VAL A 81 -3.62 -14.95 10.58
CA VAL A 81 -3.39 -14.66 11.99
C VAL A 81 -3.41 -15.98 12.77
N SER A 82 -2.37 -16.24 13.57
CA SER A 82 -2.28 -17.42 14.41
C SER A 82 -3.40 -17.42 15.46
N THR A 83 -4.14 -18.51 15.54
CA THR A 83 -5.23 -18.72 16.50
C THR A 83 -4.99 -20.01 17.28
N HIS A 84 -5.73 -21.09 17.00
CA HIS A 84 -5.49 -22.40 17.61
C HIS A 84 -4.21 -23.09 17.10
N ALA A 85 -3.73 -22.66 15.91
CA ALA A 85 -2.48 -23.12 15.31
C ALA A 85 -1.83 -21.98 14.52
N LEU A 86 -0.53 -22.11 14.27
CA LEU A 86 0.19 -21.28 13.31
C LEU A 86 -0.11 -21.76 11.89
N ASN A 87 -0.40 -20.81 11.00
CA ASN A 87 -0.49 -21.04 9.56
C ASN A 87 0.32 -19.95 8.83
N ILE A 88 1.21 -20.35 7.94
CA ILE A 88 2.10 -19.45 7.21
C ILE A 88 1.59 -19.05 5.82
N PHE A 89 0.51 -19.67 5.35
CA PHE A 89 -0.03 -19.42 4.02
C PHE A 89 -0.68 -18.04 3.90
N GLY A 90 -0.77 -17.57 2.65
CA GLY A 90 -1.40 -16.31 2.28
C GLY A 90 -2.86 -16.25 2.76
N ASP A 91 -3.17 -15.16 3.44
CA ASP A 91 -4.50 -14.84 3.97
C ASP A 91 -4.51 -13.34 4.29
N HIS A 92 -5.67 -12.72 4.26
CA HIS A 92 -5.79 -11.29 4.51
C HIS A 92 -6.31 -10.94 5.92
N SER A 93 -6.39 -11.90 6.84
CA SER A 93 -6.91 -11.65 8.20
C SER A 93 -6.10 -10.62 8.98
N ASP A 94 -4.77 -10.59 8.79
CA ASP A 94 -3.88 -9.62 9.42
C ASP A 94 -4.10 -8.19 8.89
N VAL A 95 -4.10 -7.99 7.57
CA VAL A 95 -4.34 -6.66 6.98
C VAL A 95 -5.78 -6.19 7.19
N MET A 96 -6.77 -7.11 7.21
CA MET A 96 -8.15 -6.77 7.52
C MET A 96 -8.32 -6.33 8.98
N ALA A 97 -7.55 -6.84 9.93
CA ALA A 97 -7.52 -6.35 11.30
C ALA A 97 -7.05 -4.88 11.36
N CYS A 98 -6.22 -4.46 10.43
CA CYS A 98 -5.67 -3.10 10.35
C CYS A 98 -6.54 -2.11 9.55
N ARG A 99 -7.62 -2.54 8.90
CA ARG A 99 -8.43 -1.72 7.99
C ARG A 99 -9.03 -0.45 8.61
N GLN A 100 -9.08 -0.37 9.94
CA GLN A 100 -9.64 0.78 10.68
C GLN A 100 -8.58 1.77 11.16
N THR A 101 -7.29 1.48 10.97
CA THR A 101 -6.19 2.29 11.49
C THR A 101 -6.04 3.66 10.81
N GLY A 102 -6.64 3.82 9.62
CA GLY A 102 -6.47 4.99 8.78
C GLY A 102 -5.38 4.85 7.71
N PHE A 103 -4.70 3.71 7.64
CA PHE A 103 -3.81 3.41 6.52
C PHE A 103 -4.63 3.12 5.26
N ALA A 104 -4.19 3.66 4.13
CA ALA A 104 -4.64 3.21 2.82
C ALA A 104 -4.14 1.78 2.57
N MET A 105 -4.86 1.02 1.76
CA MET A 105 -4.55 -0.39 1.53
C MET A 105 -4.48 -0.66 0.02
N LEU A 106 -3.27 -0.94 -0.47
CA LEU A 106 -2.99 -1.30 -1.86
C LEU A 106 -2.57 -2.78 -1.91
N CYS A 107 -3.23 -3.55 -2.78
CA CYS A 107 -3.03 -4.99 -2.91
C CYS A 107 -2.42 -5.35 -4.26
N GLU A 108 -1.42 -6.23 -4.24
CA GLU A 108 -0.77 -6.79 -5.42
C GLU A 108 -1.01 -8.30 -5.52
N GLY A 109 -1.17 -8.81 -6.74
CA GLY A 109 -1.44 -10.22 -7.03
C GLY A 109 -0.18 -11.07 -7.20
N ASN A 110 0.89 -10.53 -7.78
CA ASN A 110 2.10 -11.27 -8.10
C ASN A 110 3.37 -10.43 -7.94
N VAL A 111 4.54 -11.04 -8.17
CA VAL A 111 5.85 -10.40 -7.92
C VAL A 111 6.09 -9.19 -8.82
N GLN A 112 5.62 -9.23 -10.09
CA GLN A 112 5.75 -8.08 -10.98
C GLN A 112 4.88 -6.91 -10.50
N GLU A 113 3.65 -7.18 -10.10
CA GLU A 113 2.77 -6.13 -9.54
C GLU A 113 3.34 -5.51 -8.26
N VAL A 114 3.99 -6.31 -7.40
CA VAL A 114 4.69 -5.77 -6.21
C VAL A 114 5.81 -4.82 -6.63
N MET A 115 6.58 -5.15 -7.67
CA MET A 115 7.63 -4.26 -8.19
C MET A 115 7.05 -2.97 -8.77
N ASP A 116 5.96 -3.06 -9.52
CA ASP A 116 5.38 -1.95 -10.27
C ASP A 116 4.56 -1.00 -9.38
N LEU A 117 3.82 -1.53 -8.40
CA LEU A 117 2.88 -0.76 -7.59
C LEU A 117 3.45 -0.30 -6.23
N SER A 118 4.53 -0.90 -5.74
CA SER A 118 5.19 -0.39 -4.53
C SER A 118 5.60 1.09 -4.66
N PRO A 119 6.17 1.56 -5.80
CA PRO A 119 6.40 2.98 -6.01
C PRO A 119 5.12 3.82 -5.95
N VAL A 120 4.00 3.33 -6.46
CA VAL A 120 2.69 4.02 -6.37
C VAL A 120 2.32 4.27 -4.92
N ALA A 121 2.45 3.25 -4.04
CA ALA A 121 2.16 3.40 -2.62
C ALA A 121 3.03 4.49 -1.96
N HIS A 122 4.34 4.52 -2.24
CA HIS A 122 5.25 5.51 -1.69
C HIS A 122 4.95 6.94 -2.19
N LEU A 123 4.76 7.10 -3.50
CA LEU A 123 4.50 8.39 -4.12
C LEU A 123 3.12 8.95 -3.72
N ALA A 124 2.11 8.07 -3.63
CA ALA A 124 0.78 8.44 -3.18
C ALA A 124 0.74 8.77 -1.68
N ALA A 125 1.52 8.06 -0.86
CA ALA A 125 1.63 8.39 0.56
C ALA A 125 2.19 9.80 0.77
N LEU A 126 3.25 10.16 0.05
CA LEU A 126 3.86 11.49 0.12
C LEU A 126 2.90 12.59 -0.34
N SER A 127 2.33 12.47 -1.53
CA SER A 127 1.46 13.50 -2.11
C SER A 127 0.10 13.58 -1.41
N GLY A 128 -0.45 12.42 -0.99
CA GLY A 128 -1.75 12.31 -0.34
C GLY A 128 -1.71 12.53 1.17
N LYS A 129 -0.54 12.53 1.79
CA LYS A 129 -0.34 12.62 3.26
C LYS A 129 -1.10 11.55 4.04
N VAL A 130 -1.21 10.35 3.47
CA VAL A 130 -1.85 9.19 4.08
C VAL A 130 -0.88 8.02 4.01
N PRO A 131 -0.61 7.32 5.12
CA PRO A 131 0.25 6.14 5.11
C PRO A 131 -0.44 4.96 4.42
N PHE A 132 0.36 4.02 3.90
CA PHE A 132 -0.11 2.85 3.18
C PHE A 132 0.29 1.54 3.84
N ILE A 133 -0.62 0.57 3.82
CA ILE A 133 -0.30 -0.85 3.79
C ILE A 133 -0.24 -1.24 2.31
N ASN A 134 0.95 -1.62 1.85
CA ASN A 134 1.21 -2.20 0.55
C ASN A 134 1.38 -3.70 0.75
N PHE A 135 0.43 -4.52 0.32
CA PHE A 135 0.39 -5.92 0.71
C PHE A 135 0.16 -6.87 -0.44
N PHE A 136 0.72 -8.02 -0.31
CA PHE A 136 0.63 -9.17 -1.20
C PHE A 136 0.56 -10.45 -0.38
N ASP A 137 0.13 -11.55 -0.97
CA ASP A 137 -0.03 -12.80 -0.27
C ASP A 137 1.32 -13.36 0.21
N GLY A 138 1.43 -13.56 1.53
CA GLY A 138 2.57 -14.19 2.15
C GLY A 138 2.66 -15.67 1.77
N PHE A 139 3.86 -16.22 1.76
CA PHE A 139 4.21 -17.54 1.31
C PHE A 139 3.92 -17.80 -0.18
N ARG A 140 2.76 -17.42 -0.69
CA ARG A 140 2.45 -17.54 -2.13
C ARG A 140 3.33 -16.57 -2.93
N THR A 141 3.01 -15.28 -2.94
CA THR A 141 3.76 -14.27 -3.71
C THR A 141 5.15 -14.01 -3.12
N SER A 142 5.30 -13.99 -1.79
CA SER A 142 6.58 -13.68 -1.13
C SER A 142 7.68 -14.72 -1.34
N HIS A 143 7.34 -15.95 -1.68
CA HIS A 143 8.29 -17.05 -1.93
C HIS A 143 8.33 -17.49 -3.39
N GLU A 144 7.59 -16.83 -4.25
CA GLU A 144 7.59 -17.09 -5.66
C GLU A 144 8.87 -16.56 -6.31
N ILE A 145 9.49 -17.38 -7.16
CA ILE A 145 10.67 -16.98 -7.93
C ILE A 145 10.24 -16.72 -9.37
N GLN A 146 10.23 -15.46 -9.74
CA GLN A 146 9.86 -15.01 -11.08
C GLN A 146 10.94 -14.11 -11.67
N LYS A 147 11.08 -14.16 -12.98
CA LYS A 147 11.84 -13.15 -13.73
C LYS A 147 10.95 -11.93 -13.94
N ILE A 148 11.33 -10.80 -13.37
CA ILE A 148 10.58 -9.56 -13.45
C ILE A 148 11.41 -8.43 -14.08
N ALA A 149 10.72 -7.46 -14.67
CA ALA A 149 11.31 -6.16 -14.99
C ALA A 149 11.51 -5.36 -13.70
N VAL A 150 12.58 -4.59 -13.63
CA VAL A 150 12.90 -3.75 -12.48
C VAL A 150 13.00 -2.28 -12.91
N TRP A 151 12.68 -1.38 -12.00
CA TRP A 151 12.76 0.05 -12.22
C TRP A 151 14.19 0.55 -12.35
N ASP A 152 14.42 1.49 -13.26
CA ASP A 152 15.58 2.36 -13.21
C ASP A 152 15.39 3.47 -12.18
N TYR A 153 16.49 3.89 -11.53
CA TYR A 153 16.41 4.93 -10.49
C TYR A 153 16.02 6.30 -11.05
N GLU A 154 16.39 6.58 -12.28
CA GLU A 154 16.04 7.79 -13.00
C GLU A 154 14.52 7.90 -13.18
N ASP A 155 13.85 6.82 -13.56
CA ASP A 155 12.39 6.77 -13.70
C ASP A 155 11.68 6.99 -12.38
N LEU A 156 12.14 6.32 -11.32
CA LEU A 156 11.59 6.51 -9.97
C LEU A 156 11.77 7.95 -9.49
N LYS A 157 12.92 8.56 -9.77
CA LYS A 157 13.23 9.94 -9.39
C LYS A 157 12.37 10.94 -10.15
N GLU A 158 12.16 10.71 -11.46
CA GLU A 158 11.29 11.55 -12.29
C GLU A 158 9.83 11.53 -11.82
N MET A 159 9.33 10.36 -11.41
CA MET A 159 7.97 10.23 -10.88
C MET A 159 7.80 10.89 -9.51
N CYS A 160 8.90 11.08 -8.75
CA CYS A 160 8.85 11.58 -7.38
C CYS A 160 8.51 13.08 -7.34
N ASP A 161 7.49 13.42 -6.57
CA ASP A 161 7.13 14.81 -6.27
C ASP A 161 8.07 15.35 -5.18
N MET A 162 9.13 16.06 -5.59
CA MET A 162 10.11 16.60 -4.66
C MET A 162 9.55 17.74 -3.80
N ASP A 163 8.53 18.46 -4.26
CA ASP A 163 7.85 19.48 -3.44
C ASP A 163 7.09 18.82 -2.28
N ALA A 164 6.50 17.66 -2.51
CA ALA A 164 5.87 16.87 -1.45
C ALA A 164 6.89 16.35 -0.43
N VAL A 165 8.08 15.92 -0.89
CA VAL A 165 9.19 15.51 -0.02
C VAL A 165 9.65 16.69 0.85
N ASP A 166 9.84 17.85 0.27
CA ASP A 166 10.27 19.05 0.98
C ASP A 166 9.20 19.57 1.94
N ALA A 167 7.94 19.50 1.56
CA ALA A 167 6.81 19.84 2.43
C ALA A 167 6.76 18.89 3.64
N PHE A 168 6.95 17.58 3.45
CA PHE A 168 7.05 16.62 4.54
C PHE A 168 8.20 16.95 5.49
N ARG A 169 9.40 17.20 4.97
CA ARG A 169 10.58 17.56 5.77
C ARG A 169 10.40 18.87 6.54
N LYS A 170 9.79 19.87 5.91
CA LYS A 170 9.47 21.16 6.56
C LYS A 170 8.44 21.01 7.68
N HIS A 171 7.62 19.95 7.66
CA HIS A 171 6.62 19.67 8.69
C HIS A 171 7.17 18.80 9.84
N SER A 172 8.45 18.48 9.84
CA SER A 172 9.10 17.74 10.93
C SER A 172 9.15 18.54 12.23
N LEU A 173 9.27 17.82 13.35
CA LEU A 173 9.52 18.44 14.67
C LEU A 173 10.88 19.15 14.64
N ASN A 174 10.85 20.47 14.78
CA ASN A 174 12.04 21.32 14.72
C ASN A 174 11.91 22.47 15.72
N PRO A 175 12.90 22.69 16.61
CA PRO A 175 12.87 23.79 17.58
C PRO A 175 12.72 25.19 16.97
N GLU A 176 13.26 25.40 15.76
CA GLU A 176 13.15 26.67 15.04
C GLU A 176 11.74 26.91 14.46
N ARG A 177 10.97 25.85 14.29
CA ARG A 177 9.58 25.86 13.81
C ARG A 177 8.76 24.89 14.65
N PRO A 178 8.46 25.24 15.89
CA PRO A 178 7.81 24.35 16.82
C PRO A 178 6.39 23.98 16.32
N ALA A 179 6.09 22.68 16.36
CA ALA A 179 4.77 22.15 16.07
C ALA A 179 4.39 21.16 17.17
N MET A 180 3.11 21.12 17.51
CA MET A 180 2.58 20.17 18.48
C MET A 180 1.94 18.99 17.75
N ARG A 181 2.28 17.76 18.19
CA ARG A 181 1.66 16.51 17.73
C ARG A 181 1.38 15.61 18.91
N GLY A 182 0.40 14.73 18.75
CA GLY A 182 0.09 13.74 19.77
C GLY A 182 -0.32 14.34 21.11
N SER A 183 -0.93 15.54 21.10
CA SER A 183 -1.41 16.22 22.30
C SER A 183 -2.60 15.49 22.92
N HIS A 184 -3.02 15.95 24.10
CA HIS A 184 -4.29 15.58 24.71
C HIS A 184 -5.37 16.54 24.24
N GLU A 185 -6.50 16.00 23.77
CA GLU A 185 -7.66 16.78 23.35
C GLU A 185 -8.91 16.29 24.08
N ASN A 186 -9.75 17.22 24.49
CA ASN A 186 -11.06 16.90 25.04
C ASN A 186 -12.08 16.64 23.94
N GLY A 187 -13.23 16.05 24.29
CA GLY A 187 -14.27 15.67 23.32
C GLY A 187 -14.87 16.84 22.54
N ASP A 188 -14.68 18.07 22.99
CA ASP A 188 -15.16 19.29 22.33
C ASP A 188 -14.38 19.65 21.06
N ILE A 189 -13.09 19.25 20.95
CA ILE A 189 -12.25 19.52 19.77
C ILE A 189 -11.77 18.26 19.05
N PHE A 190 -11.73 17.11 19.73
CA PHE A 190 -11.23 15.85 19.16
C PHE A 190 -11.98 15.44 17.89
N PHE A 191 -13.32 15.55 17.91
CA PHE A 191 -14.15 15.20 16.77
C PHE A 191 -13.84 16.06 15.54
N GLN A 192 -13.73 17.37 15.71
CA GLN A 192 -13.45 18.32 14.63
C GLN A 192 -12.09 18.06 14.00
N HIS A 193 -11.07 17.73 14.79
CA HIS A 193 -9.75 17.36 14.27
C HIS A 193 -9.78 16.04 13.51
N ARG A 194 -10.56 15.06 13.98
CA ARG A 194 -10.77 13.80 13.24
C ARG A 194 -11.47 14.04 11.88
N GLU A 195 -12.50 14.88 11.85
CA GLU A 195 -13.22 15.26 10.64
C GLU A 195 -12.33 16.03 9.64
N ALA A 196 -11.41 16.85 10.11
CA ALA A 196 -10.51 17.64 9.27
C ALA A 196 -9.60 16.74 8.37
N CYS A 197 -9.39 15.47 8.73
CA CYS A 197 -8.63 14.52 7.95
C CYS A 197 -9.38 14.00 6.70
N ASN A 198 -10.72 14.07 6.67
CA ASN A 198 -11.54 13.45 5.62
C ASN A 198 -11.16 13.92 4.22
N LYS A 199 -10.80 15.17 4.03
CA LYS A 199 -10.38 15.74 2.73
C LYS A 199 -9.21 14.97 2.09
N TYR A 200 -8.28 14.45 2.89
CA TYR A 200 -7.13 13.69 2.39
C TYR A 200 -7.56 12.31 1.90
N TYR A 201 -8.43 11.64 2.64
CA TYR A 201 -8.98 10.34 2.26
C TYR A 201 -9.89 10.43 1.04
N GLN A 202 -10.68 11.49 0.91
CA GLN A 202 -11.53 11.74 -0.25
C GLN A 202 -10.71 12.01 -1.53
N ALA A 203 -9.59 12.70 -1.42
CA ALA A 203 -8.70 12.99 -2.54
C ALA A 203 -7.80 11.81 -2.93
N LEU A 204 -7.56 10.86 -2.02
CA LEU A 204 -6.54 9.84 -2.19
C LEU A 204 -6.75 8.90 -3.39
N PRO A 205 -7.98 8.44 -3.74
CA PRO A 205 -8.17 7.61 -4.93
C PRO A 205 -7.63 8.26 -6.20
N ALA A 206 -7.89 9.54 -6.42
CA ALA A 206 -7.39 10.28 -7.57
C ALA A 206 -5.85 10.45 -7.53
N VAL A 207 -5.26 10.58 -6.34
CA VAL A 207 -3.80 10.62 -6.19
C VAL A 207 -3.17 9.27 -6.54
N VAL A 208 -3.77 8.16 -6.11
CA VAL A 208 -3.30 6.81 -6.45
C VAL A 208 -3.39 6.58 -7.97
N GLU A 209 -4.54 6.92 -8.56
CA GLU A 209 -4.76 6.79 -10.00
C GLU A 209 -3.76 7.63 -10.83
N LYS A 210 -3.45 8.84 -10.38
CA LYS A 210 -2.40 9.68 -10.99
C LYS A 210 -1.06 8.95 -11.06
N TYR A 211 -0.64 8.26 -9.99
CA TYR A 211 0.63 7.54 -9.97
C TYR A 211 0.56 6.19 -10.69
N MET A 212 -0.58 5.50 -10.67
CA MET A 212 -0.80 4.34 -11.53
C MET A 212 -0.67 4.71 -13.02
N ASN A 213 -1.23 5.85 -13.44
CA ASN A 213 -1.12 6.32 -14.81
C ASN A 213 0.33 6.62 -15.20
N LYS A 214 1.14 7.22 -14.31
CA LYS A 214 2.58 7.42 -14.56
C LYS A 214 3.33 6.10 -14.74
N VAL A 215 2.99 5.09 -13.93
CA VAL A 215 3.54 3.73 -14.06
C VAL A 215 3.12 3.11 -15.40
N ASN A 216 1.83 3.22 -15.73
CA ASN A 216 1.30 2.71 -17.00
C ASN A 216 1.99 3.33 -18.23
N GLU A 217 2.22 4.64 -18.20
CA GLU A 217 2.92 5.36 -19.29
C GLU A 217 4.36 4.85 -19.47
N LYS A 218 5.07 4.55 -18.37
CA LYS A 218 6.46 4.09 -18.42
C LYS A 218 6.61 2.60 -18.76
N LEU A 219 5.70 1.77 -18.28
CA LEU A 219 5.79 0.31 -18.41
C LEU A 219 4.88 -0.28 -19.50
N GLY A 220 3.95 0.51 -20.06
CA GLY A 220 2.95 0.01 -21.01
C GLY A 220 1.91 -0.91 -20.36
N THR A 221 1.61 -0.70 -19.09
CA THR A 221 0.61 -1.45 -18.31
C THR A 221 -0.74 -0.73 -18.27
N ASP A 222 -1.75 -1.32 -17.62
CA ASP A 222 -3.10 -0.73 -17.46
C ASP A 222 -3.57 -0.86 -16.00
N TYR A 223 -2.74 -0.48 -15.04
CA TYR A 223 -3.11 -0.48 -13.63
C TYR A 223 -4.16 0.59 -13.33
N LYS A 224 -5.24 0.17 -12.66
CA LYS A 224 -6.34 1.01 -12.19
C LYS A 224 -6.67 0.66 -10.74
N LEU A 225 -7.49 1.47 -10.08
CA LEU A 225 -7.98 1.17 -8.73
C LEU A 225 -8.73 -0.17 -8.69
N PHE A 226 -9.44 -0.46 -9.79
CA PHE A 226 -10.12 -1.72 -10.08
C PHE A 226 -9.88 -2.07 -11.55
N ASN A 227 -9.43 -3.28 -11.83
CA ASN A 227 -9.29 -3.77 -13.19
C ASN A 227 -10.35 -4.83 -13.49
N TYR A 228 -10.95 -4.77 -14.65
CA TYR A 228 -11.85 -5.80 -15.15
C TYR A 228 -11.12 -6.75 -16.08
N TYR A 229 -11.46 -8.04 -15.98
CA TYR A 229 -10.98 -9.09 -16.88
C TYR A 229 -12.14 -10.04 -17.21
N GLY A 230 -12.31 -10.43 -18.49
CA GLY A 230 -13.29 -11.42 -18.92
C GLY A 230 -14.26 -10.92 -19.98
N ALA A 231 -15.44 -11.56 -20.08
CA ALA A 231 -16.45 -11.25 -21.10
C ALA A 231 -16.97 -9.81 -20.96
N PRO A 232 -17.09 -9.03 -22.06
CA PRO A 232 -17.65 -7.68 -21.99
C PRO A 232 -19.17 -7.66 -21.62
N ASP A 233 -19.84 -8.79 -21.73
CA ASP A 233 -21.23 -9.01 -21.40
C ASP A 233 -21.41 -10.09 -20.32
N ALA A 234 -20.49 -10.14 -19.36
CA ALA A 234 -20.50 -11.13 -18.29
C ALA A 234 -21.84 -11.15 -17.52
N GLU A 235 -22.35 -12.35 -17.29
CA GLU A 235 -23.56 -12.59 -16.48
C GLU A 235 -23.21 -12.84 -15.01
N GLN A 236 -21.97 -13.26 -14.76
CA GLN A 236 -21.44 -13.52 -13.41
C GLN A 236 -20.05 -12.89 -13.32
N VAL A 237 -19.82 -12.09 -12.28
CA VAL A 237 -18.54 -11.43 -12.03
C VAL A 237 -18.06 -11.76 -10.64
N ILE A 238 -16.83 -12.26 -10.55
CA ILE A 238 -16.11 -12.45 -9.29
C ILE A 238 -15.44 -11.13 -8.91
N ILE A 239 -15.45 -10.78 -7.63
CA ILE A 239 -14.71 -9.65 -7.08
C ILE A 239 -13.65 -10.24 -6.15
N ALA A 240 -12.38 -10.01 -6.45
CA ALA A 240 -11.27 -10.58 -5.69
C ALA A 240 -10.07 -9.63 -5.61
N MET A 241 -9.14 -9.94 -4.70
CA MET A 241 -7.84 -9.26 -4.60
C MET A 241 -6.75 -10.25 -4.17
N GLY A 242 -5.49 -9.91 -4.47
CA GLY A 242 -4.34 -10.75 -4.18
C GLY A 242 -4.07 -11.81 -5.25
N SER A 243 -3.26 -12.80 -4.92
CA SER A 243 -2.74 -13.80 -5.86
C SER A 243 -3.80 -14.73 -6.47
N VAL A 244 -4.96 -14.83 -5.83
CA VAL A 244 -6.09 -15.60 -6.37
C VAL A 244 -6.58 -15.06 -7.73
N CYS A 245 -6.35 -13.77 -8.00
CA CYS A 245 -6.76 -13.13 -9.24
C CYS A 245 -6.14 -13.79 -10.47
N ASP A 246 -4.87 -14.16 -10.42
CA ASP A 246 -4.18 -14.82 -11.53
C ASP A 246 -4.80 -16.21 -11.84
N THR A 247 -5.14 -16.97 -10.80
CA THR A 247 -5.84 -18.26 -10.95
C THR A 247 -7.26 -18.09 -11.52
N ILE A 248 -7.94 -17.02 -11.10
CA ILE A 248 -9.29 -16.70 -11.60
C ILE A 248 -9.21 -16.32 -13.09
N GLU A 249 -8.22 -15.56 -13.53
CA GLU A 249 -8.02 -15.20 -14.95
C GLU A 249 -7.85 -16.45 -15.84
N GLU A 250 -6.98 -17.37 -15.45
CA GLU A 250 -6.82 -18.64 -16.15
C GLU A 250 -8.13 -19.44 -16.20
N THR A 251 -8.90 -19.43 -15.11
CA THR A 251 -10.20 -20.08 -15.05
C THR A 251 -11.21 -19.42 -15.97
N ILE A 252 -11.22 -18.08 -16.01
CA ILE A 252 -12.08 -17.30 -16.90
C ILE A 252 -11.79 -17.63 -18.36
N ASP A 253 -10.52 -17.66 -18.76
CA ASP A 253 -10.11 -18.00 -20.12
C ASP A 253 -10.63 -19.40 -20.53
N TYR A 254 -10.49 -20.38 -19.64
CA TYR A 254 -11.04 -21.70 -19.85
C TYR A 254 -12.57 -21.69 -19.99
N MET A 255 -13.27 -20.92 -19.17
CA MET A 255 -14.74 -20.82 -19.21
C MET A 255 -15.23 -20.06 -20.45
N LEU A 256 -14.54 -18.99 -20.85
CA LEU A 256 -14.82 -18.23 -22.08
C LEU A 256 -14.70 -19.12 -23.31
N ALA A 257 -13.69 -19.96 -23.37
CA ALA A 257 -13.52 -20.95 -24.45
C ALA A 257 -14.68 -21.95 -24.55
N GLN A 258 -15.47 -22.11 -23.48
CA GLN A 258 -16.70 -22.93 -23.45
C GLN A 258 -17.97 -22.10 -23.67
N GLY A 259 -17.87 -20.83 -24.03
CA GLY A 259 -19.00 -19.94 -24.28
C GLY A 259 -19.69 -19.43 -23.02
N LYS A 260 -19.05 -19.52 -21.84
CA LYS A 260 -19.58 -18.94 -20.59
C LYS A 260 -19.29 -17.44 -20.54
N LYS A 261 -20.20 -16.66 -19.96
CA LYS A 261 -20.09 -15.20 -19.82
C LYS A 261 -19.71 -14.85 -18.38
N VAL A 262 -18.46 -14.90 -18.09
CA VAL A 262 -17.88 -14.69 -16.77
C VAL A 262 -16.80 -13.62 -16.78
N GLY A 263 -16.59 -12.98 -15.64
CA GLY A 263 -15.60 -11.93 -15.48
C GLY A 263 -15.05 -11.81 -14.05
N LEU A 264 -14.01 -11.01 -13.91
CA LEU A 264 -13.34 -10.69 -12.66
C LEU A 264 -13.19 -9.19 -12.53
N VAL A 265 -13.47 -8.64 -11.35
CA VAL A 265 -13.00 -7.33 -10.92
C VAL A 265 -11.87 -7.53 -9.92
N LYS A 266 -10.65 -7.16 -10.30
CA LYS A 266 -9.49 -7.13 -9.42
C LYS A 266 -9.51 -5.86 -8.59
N VAL A 267 -9.53 -5.99 -7.25
CA VAL A 267 -9.43 -4.86 -6.33
C VAL A 267 -7.97 -4.59 -6.04
N ARG A 268 -7.47 -3.41 -6.40
CA ARG A 268 -6.11 -2.96 -6.08
C ARG A 268 -6.10 -1.97 -4.93
N LEU A 269 -6.89 -0.90 -4.99
CA LEU A 269 -7.06 0.01 -3.86
C LEU A 269 -8.30 -0.40 -3.05
N TYR A 270 -8.07 -1.10 -1.93
CA TYR A 270 -9.15 -1.51 -1.03
C TYR A 270 -9.58 -0.38 -0.08
N ARG A 271 -8.62 0.47 0.37
CA ARG A 271 -8.89 1.61 1.26
C ARG A 271 -8.08 2.83 0.82
N PRO A 272 -8.70 4.03 0.74
CA PRO A 272 -10.15 4.25 0.77
C PRO A 272 -10.83 3.60 -0.43
N PHE A 273 -12.03 3.05 -0.23
CA PHE A 273 -12.77 2.40 -1.31
C PHE A 273 -13.48 3.46 -2.17
N SER A 274 -13.15 3.51 -3.45
CA SER A 274 -13.81 4.41 -4.41
C SER A 274 -15.04 3.73 -5.01
N VAL A 275 -16.21 4.08 -4.50
CA VAL A 275 -17.49 3.54 -5.00
C VAL A 275 -17.68 3.90 -6.47
N ASP A 276 -17.40 5.15 -6.86
CA ASP A 276 -17.58 5.61 -8.24
C ASP A 276 -16.69 4.86 -9.22
N ALA A 277 -15.40 4.67 -8.88
CA ALA A 277 -14.48 3.89 -9.69
C ALA A 277 -14.90 2.42 -9.78
N PHE A 278 -15.36 1.82 -8.68
CA PHE A 278 -15.85 0.45 -8.66
C PHE A 278 -17.10 0.29 -9.51
N VAL A 279 -18.08 1.18 -9.37
CA VAL A 279 -19.32 1.16 -10.15
C VAL A 279 -19.02 1.37 -11.63
N SER A 280 -18.11 2.27 -12.01
CA SER A 280 -17.76 2.50 -13.41
C SER A 280 -17.20 1.25 -14.10
N VAL A 281 -16.45 0.43 -13.38
CA VAL A 281 -15.91 -0.84 -13.89
C VAL A 281 -16.98 -1.93 -13.92
N SER A 282 -17.87 -1.97 -12.94
CA SER A 282 -18.86 -3.04 -12.78
C SER A 282 -20.21 -2.75 -13.46
N TYR A 283 -20.57 -1.48 -13.69
CA TYR A 283 -21.90 -1.07 -14.16
C TYR A 283 -22.27 -1.66 -15.52
N THR A 284 -21.32 -1.86 -16.41
CA THR A 284 -21.55 -2.46 -17.73
C THR A 284 -21.76 -3.97 -17.67
N HIS A 285 -21.41 -4.62 -16.56
CA HIS A 285 -21.35 -6.08 -16.42
C HIS A 285 -22.24 -6.64 -15.30
N LEU A 286 -22.55 -5.85 -14.27
CA LEU A 286 -23.41 -6.28 -13.17
C LEU A 286 -24.86 -5.87 -13.41
N ARG A 287 -25.61 -6.70 -14.12
CA ARG A 287 -27.03 -6.78 -13.88
C ARG A 287 -27.23 -7.71 -12.67
N ALA A 288 -27.27 -7.10 -11.52
CA ALA A 288 -27.63 -7.82 -10.30
C ALA A 288 -29.01 -8.41 -10.43
#